data_48a593ae657b1a2aafa366f320f604b8
#
_entry.id   48a593ae657b1a2aafa366f320f604b8
#
_cell.length_a   1.000
_cell.length_b   1.000
_cell.length_c   1.000
_cell.angle_alpha   90.00
_cell.angle_beta   90.00
_cell.angle_gamma   90.00
#
_symmetry.space_group_name_H-M   'P 1'
#
loop_
_entity.id
_entity.type
_entity.pdbx_description
1 polymer ?
#
loop_
_entity_poly.entity_id
_entity_poly.type
_entity_poly.pdbx_seq_one_letter_code
_entity_poly.pdbx_strand_id
1 'polypeptide(L)'
;IARRQRQMCIRDSLHIVTSRVAPDGRKIQHSHERRRSQEVIDRILGNDRKMKTENDIDAAKQYTFSSFAQFKAIMVSMGYEVYQKDENVFIKHGGKVQKEIPFTEIESLFKSGYRERTRCRQLRSVLKKYRDVSSNKEELQKELKTKFGIDIVFFGKKDAPYGYMLVDHANRIVIHGARVLSVEELLDFTTPEERFNRIEDYIDRLLTLNPKITQGEIYSKIRKQRAYIKKGII
;
A
#
# COMPACT_ATOMS: atom_id res chain seq x y z
N ILE A 1 -13.98 32.57 -35.46
CA ILE A 1 -13.84 31.08 -35.30
C ILE A 1 -12.51 30.85 -34.62
N ALA A 2 -12.53 30.61 -33.30
CA ALA A 2 -11.32 30.31 -32.54
C ALA A 2 -10.84 28.87 -32.88
N ARG A 3 -9.66 28.75 -33.46
CA ARG A 3 -9.01 27.47 -33.68
C ARG A 3 -8.64 26.84 -32.33
N ARG A 4 -9.26 25.71 -32.00
CA ARG A 4 -8.84 24.88 -30.87
C ARG A 4 -7.48 24.27 -31.20
N GLN A 5 -6.45 24.77 -30.58
CA GLN A 5 -5.15 24.10 -30.57
C GLN A 5 -5.20 22.93 -29.60
N ARG A 6 -5.22 21.69 -30.15
CA ARG A 6 -5.02 20.48 -29.34
C ARG A 6 -3.53 20.36 -29.07
N GLN A 7 -3.09 20.77 -27.89
CA GLN A 7 -1.81 20.32 -27.37
C GLN A 7 -2.00 18.93 -26.76
N MET A 8 -1.38 17.93 -27.36
CA MET A 8 -1.23 16.61 -26.73
C MET A 8 -0.26 16.77 -25.57
N CYS A 9 -0.79 16.94 -24.35
CA CYS A 9 0.01 16.83 -23.13
C CYS A 9 0.18 15.35 -22.79
N ILE A 10 1.42 14.97 -22.50
CA ILE A 10 1.86 13.63 -22.05
C ILE A 10 1.25 13.25 -20.66
N ARG A 11 0.47 14.13 -20.06
CA ARG A 11 -0.35 13.90 -18.85
C ARG A 11 -1.81 14.04 -19.25
N ASP A 12 -2.64 13.10 -18.81
CA ASP A 12 -4.10 13.10 -18.99
C ASP A 12 -4.75 14.26 -18.21
N SER A 13 -4.45 15.49 -18.63
CA SER A 13 -4.99 16.70 -18.05
C SER A 13 -5.70 17.54 -19.11
N LEU A 14 -6.94 17.93 -18.81
CA LEU A 14 -7.72 18.85 -19.61
C LEU A 14 -7.57 20.28 -19.04
N HIS A 15 -6.98 21.17 -19.83
CA HIS A 15 -6.90 22.58 -19.47
C HIS A 15 -8.01 23.36 -20.15
N ILE A 16 -8.92 23.92 -19.35
CA ILE A 16 -10.02 24.75 -19.84
C ILE A 16 -9.65 26.21 -19.56
N VAL A 17 -9.48 26.99 -20.62
CA VAL A 17 -9.28 28.44 -20.53
C VAL A 17 -10.59 29.12 -20.89
N THR A 18 -11.09 29.96 -20.00
CA THR A 18 -12.33 30.73 -20.20
C THR A 18 -12.19 32.14 -19.65
N SER A 19 -13.01 33.05 -20.16
CA SER A 19 -13.07 34.41 -19.58
C SER A 19 -13.85 34.38 -18.26
N ARG A 20 -13.50 35.30 -17.35
CA ARG A 20 -14.24 35.50 -16.10
C ARG A 20 -15.47 36.42 -16.24
N VAL A 21 -15.83 36.74 -17.47
CA VAL A 21 -16.98 37.60 -17.80
C VAL A 21 -17.94 36.76 -18.63
N ALA A 22 -19.18 36.70 -18.23
CA ALA A 22 -20.25 36.06 -18.97
C ALA A 22 -20.59 36.85 -20.26
N PRO A 23 -21.22 36.24 -21.26
CA PRO A 23 -21.59 36.95 -22.52
C PRO A 23 -22.44 38.18 -22.31
N ASP A 24 -23.17 38.29 -21.21
CA ASP A 24 -24.00 39.42 -20.79
C ASP A 24 -23.22 40.51 -20.04
N GLY A 25 -21.89 40.42 -19.97
CA GLY A 25 -21.01 41.37 -19.29
C GLY A 25 -20.92 41.19 -17.77
N ARG A 26 -21.66 40.26 -17.17
CA ARG A 26 -21.61 40.03 -15.72
C ARG A 26 -20.34 39.29 -15.33
N LYS A 27 -19.74 39.66 -14.21
CA LYS A 27 -18.58 39.00 -13.63
C LYS A 27 -18.98 37.66 -13.04
N ILE A 28 -18.34 36.59 -13.53
CA ILE A 28 -18.58 35.22 -13.01
C ILE A 28 -18.03 35.15 -11.59
N GLN A 29 -18.86 34.70 -10.65
CA GLN A 29 -18.48 34.55 -9.25
C GLN A 29 -17.39 33.47 -9.13
N HIS A 30 -16.22 33.83 -8.62
CA HIS A 30 -15.04 32.94 -8.51
C HIS A 30 -14.95 32.22 -7.16
N SER A 31 -15.82 32.52 -6.19
CA SER A 31 -15.85 31.83 -4.92
C SER A 31 -16.14 30.32 -5.14
N HIS A 32 -15.31 29.46 -4.54
CA HIS A 32 -15.44 28.01 -4.66
C HIS A 32 -15.42 27.46 -6.09
N GLU A 33 -14.79 28.17 -7.03
CA GLU A 33 -14.71 27.78 -8.46
C GLU A 33 -14.21 26.34 -8.63
N ARG A 34 -13.12 25.96 -7.95
CA ARG A 34 -12.58 24.60 -7.99
C ARG A 34 -13.60 23.53 -7.57
N ARG A 35 -14.40 23.81 -6.54
CA ARG A 35 -15.43 22.86 -6.08
C ARG A 35 -16.55 22.72 -7.10
N ARG A 36 -17.05 23.85 -7.62
CA ARG A 36 -18.12 23.85 -8.65
C ARG A 36 -17.67 23.17 -9.94
N SER A 37 -16.45 23.46 -10.40
CA SER A 37 -15.89 22.80 -11.59
C SER A 37 -15.79 21.30 -11.40
N GLN A 38 -15.34 20.85 -10.23
CA GLN A 38 -15.26 19.42 -9.93
C GLN A 38 -16.65 18.76 -9.85
N GLU A 39 -17.64 19.43 -9.26
CA GLU A 39 -19.02 18.94 -9.19
C GLU A 39 -19.64 18.79 -10.59
N VAL A 40 -19.32 19.71 -11.51
CA VAL A 40 -19.78 19.63 -12.92
C VAL A 40 -19.09 18.47 -13.64
N ILE A 41 -17.77 18.33 -13.47
CA ILE A 41 -17.00 17.23 -14.08
C ILE A 41 -17.51 15.87 -13.56
N ASP A 42 -17.69 15.72 -12.26
CA ASP A 42 -18.21 14.51 -11.64
C ASP A 42 -19.61 14.15 -12.16
N ARG A 43 -20.47 15.16 -12.37
CA ARG A 43 -21.81 14.98 -12.96
C ARG A 43 -21.74 14.52 -14.43
N ILE A 44 -20.88 15.15 -15.23
CA ILE A 44 -20.73 14.81 -16.66
C ILE A 44 -20.15 13.39 -16.83
N LEU A 45 -19.21 13.01 -15.95
CA LEU A 45 -18.58 11.68 -15.98
C LEU A 45 -19.43 10.60 -15.33
N GLY A 46 -20.58 10.93 -14.76
CA GLY A 46 -21.40 10.00 -13.98
C GLY A 46 -20.70 9.50 -12.70
N ASN A 47 -19.66 10.21 -12.27
CA ASN A 47 -18.93 9.91 -11.05
C ASN A 47 -19.72 10.37 -9.82
N ASP A 48 -20.80 9.69 -9.50
CA ASP A 48 -21.41 9.84 -8.19
C ASP A 48 -20.47 9.24 -7.14
N ARG A 49 -19.71 10.12 -6.48
CA ARG A 49 -18.72 9.72 -5.46
C ARG A 49 -19.36 8.96 -4.32
N LYS A 50 -20.61 9.24 -4.00
CA LYS A 50 -21.34 8.50 -2.96
C LYS A 50 -21.64 7.09 -3.42
N MET A 51 -22.17 6.94 -4.63
CA MET A 51 -22.48 5.64 -5.23
C MET A 51 -21.20 4.80 -5.41
N LYS A 52 -20.11 5.43 -5.87
CA LYS A 52 -18.80 4.75 -5.96
C LYS A 52 -18.33 4.30 -4.57
N THR A 53 -18.43 5.16 -3.55
CA THR A 53 -18.04 4.81 -2.18
C THR A 53 -18.88 3.66 -1.64
N GLU A 54 -20.17 3.63 -1.90
CA GLU A 54 -21.06 2.52 -1.50
C GLU A 54 -20.65 1.21 -2.17
N ASN A 55 -20.42 1.22 -3.47
CA ASN A 55 -19.95 0.06 -4.22
C ASN A 55 -18.59 -0.45 -3.70
N ASP A 56 -17.66 0.44 -3.40
CA ASP A 56 -16.34 0.10 -2.87
C ASP A 56 -16.43 -0.46 -1.44
N ILE A 57 -17.35 0.04 -0.61
CA ILE A 57 -17.65 -0.51 0.72
C ILE A 57 -18.24 -1.93 0.59
N ASP A 58 -19.19 -2.14 -0.30
CA ASP A 58 -19.80 -3.45 -0.52
C ASP A 58 -18.77 -4.44 -1.09
N ALA A 59 -17.87 -3.99 -1.96
CA ALA A 59 -16.74 -4.78 -2.40
C ALA A 59 -15.80 -5.12 -1.23
N ALA A 60 -15.49 -4.18 -0.36
CA ALA A 60 -14.64 -4.40 0.82
C ALA A 60 -15.24 -5.40 1.80
N LYS A 61 -16.57 -5.41 1.98
CA LYS A 61 -17.29 -6.39 2.82
C LYS A 61 -17.16 -7.84 2.32
N GLN A 62 -16.86 -8.03 1.03
CA GLN A 62 -16.67 -9.36 0.44
C GLN A 62 -15.29 -9.97 0.77
N TYR A 63 -14.38 -9.20 1.34
CA TYR A 63 -13.07 -9.70 1.75
C TYR A 63 -13.16 -10.53 3.03
N THR A 64 -12.20 -11.42 3.20
CA THR A 64 -12.00 -12.14 4.45
C THR A 64 -11.06 -11.35 5.34
N PHE A 65 -11.57 -10.85 6.45
CA PHE A 65 -10.83 -10.09 7.45
C PHE A 65 -11.33 -10.44 8.86
N SER A 66 -10.49 -10.23 9.89
CA SER A 66 -10.76 -10.60 11.27
C SER A 66 -10.65 -9.44 12.26
N SER A 67 -10.42 -8.23 11.76
CA SER A 67 -10.29 -7.04 12.60
C SER A 67 -10.59 -5.76 11.82
N PHE A 68 -10.96 -4.71 12.54
CA PHE A 68 -11.16 -3.39 11.96
C PHE A 68 -9.91 -2.85 11.26
N ALA A 69 -8.71 -3.14 11.78
CA ALA A 69 -7.47 -2.71 11.14
C ALA A 69 -7.30 -3.32 9.74
N GLN A 70 -7.76 -4.57 9.54
CA GLN A 70 -7.74 -5.20 8.21
C GLN A 70 -8.80 -4.58 7.28
N PHE A 71 -10.01 -4.32 7.75
CA PHE A 71 -11.02 -3.58 6.98
C PHE A 71 -10.51 -2.19 6.58
N LYS A 72 -9.91 -1.46 7.52
CA LYS A 72 -9.25 -0.18 7.23
C LYS A 72 -8.18 -0.30 6.15
N ALA A 73 -7.36 -1.36 6.17
CA ALA A 73 -6.33 -1.58 5.15
C ALA A 73 -6.95 -1.79 3.75
N ILE A 74 -8.07 -2.52 3.64
CA ILE A 74 -8.80 -2.67 2.37
C ILE A 74 -9.24 -1.31 1.84
N MET A 75 -9.90 -0.52 2.67
CA MET A 75 -10.40 0.79 2.27
C MET A 75 -9.27 1.76 1.91
N VAL A 76 -8.15 1.72 2.64
CA VAL A 76 -6.95 2.53 2.33
C VAL A 76 -6.35 2.12 0.98
N SER A 77 -6.32 0.83 0.64
CA SER A 77 -5.85 0.36 -0.67
C SER A 77 -6.73 0.84 -1.84
N MET A 78 -8.01 1.12 -1.56
CA MET A 78 -8.97 1.71 -2.50
C MET A 78 -8.94 3.26 -2.52
N GLY A 79 -8.07 3.90 -1.71
CA GLY A 79 -7.87 5.35 -1.68
C GLY A 79 -8.74 6.10 -0.67
N TYR A 80 -9.32 5.41 0.30
CA TYR A 80 -10.13 6.01 1.35
C TYR A 80 -9.34 6.19 2.66
N GLU A 81 -9.68 7.21 3.41
CA GLU A 81 -9.28 7.37 4.80
C GLU A 81 -10.40 6.83 5.70
N VAL A 82 -10.04 5.96 6.66
CA VAL A 82 -11.01 5.35 7.57
C VAL A 82 -10.59 5.56 9.01
N TYR A 83 -11.50 6.02 9.83
CA TYR A 83 -11.30 6.14 11.27
C TYR A 83 -12.59 5.78 12.02
N GLN A 84 -12.42 5.30 13.23
CA GLN A 84 -13.51 5.03 14.15
C GLN A 84 -13.62 6.20 15.14
N LYS A 85 -14.83 6.63 15.37
CA LYS A 85 -15.16 7.57 16.45
C LYS A 85 -16.46 7.11 17.09
N ASP A 86 -16.43 6.93 18.40
CA ASP A 86 -17.51 6.38 19.17
C ASP A 86 -17.95 5.00 18.61
N GLU A 87 -19.20 4.78 18.34
CA GLU A 87 -19.75 3.54 17.80
C GLU A 87 -19.78 3.50 16.26
N ASN A 88 -19.25 4.55 15.59
CA ASN A 88 -19.37 4.69 14.15
C ASN A 88 -17.99 4.70 13.46
N VAL A 89 -17.98 4.17 12.25
CA VAL A 89 -16.84 4.19 11.32
C VAL A 89 -17.11 5.21 10.23
N PHE A 90 -16.19 6.14 10.09
CA PHE A 90 -16.25 7.22 9.11
C PHE A 90 -15.32 6.93 7.95
N ILE A 91 -15.87 6.95 6.74
CA ILE A 91 -15.14 6.74 5.49
C ILE A 91 -15.03 8.08 4.78
N LYS A 92 -13.79 8.56 4.60
CA LYS A 92 -13.48 9.82 3.93
C LYS A 92 -12.83 9.58 2.57
N HIS A 93 -13.13 10.45 1.64
CA HIS A 93 -12.41 10.57 0.38
C HIS A 93 -12.25 12.05 0.03
N GLY A 94 -11.01 12.45 -0.32
CA GLY A 94 -10.71 13.84 -0.64
C GLY A 94 -11.00 14.82 0.51
N GLY A 95 -10.76 14.40 1.76
CA GLY A 95 -10.96 15.22 2.96
C GLY A 95 -12.42 15.35 3.45
N LYS A 96 -13.40 14.76 2.74
CA LYS A 96 -14.82 14.79 3.13
C LYS A 96 -15.30 13.41 3.54
N VAL A 97 -16.14 13.33 4.58
CA VAL A 97 -16.86 12.12 4.95
C VAL A 97 -17.86 11.81 3.84
N GLN A 98 -17.76 10.61 3.28
CA GLN A 98 -18.65 10.11 2.23
C GLN A 98 -19.74 9.22 2.82
N LYS A 99 -19.38 8.38 3.80
CA LYS A 99 -20.29 7.44 4.46
C LYS A 99 -19.92 7.28 5.93
N GLU A 100 -20.93 7.04 6.74
CA GLU A 100 -20.85 6.63 8.13
C GLU A 100 -21.54 5.28 8.28
N ILE A 101 -20.89 4.35 8.97
CA ILE A 101 -21.35 2.96 9.14
C ILE A 101 -21.23 2.61 10.63
N PRO A 102 -22.25 2.00 11.25
CA PRO A 102 -22.12 1.49 12.60
C PRO A 102 -20.98 0.46 12.70
N PHE A 103 -20.17 0.56 13.76
CA PHE A 103 -19.04 -0.36 13.95
C PHE A 103 -19.52 -1.82 14.07
N THR A 104 -20.67 -2.05 14.67
CA THR A 104 -21.29 -3.37 14.82
C THR A 104 -21.57 -4.06 13.50
N GLU A 105 -21.88 -3.31 12.43
CA GLU A 105 -22.06 -3.86 11.09
C GLU A 105 -20.75 -4.45 10.54
N ILE A 106 -19.63 -3.75 10.74
CA ILE A 106 -18.31 -4.22 10.29
C ILE A 106 -17.82 -5.37 11.19
N GLU A 107 -18.05 -5.27 12.48
CA GLU A 107 -17.69 -6.31 13.46
C GLU A 107 -18.38 -7.64 13.16
N SER A 108 -19.64 -7.63 12.75
CA SER A 108 -20.40 -8.82 12.37
C SER A 108 -19.78 -9.59 11.20
N LEU A 109 -18.93 -8.96 10.41
CA LEU A 109 -18.24 -9.55 9.26
C LEU A 109 -16.89 -10.17 9.63
N PHE A 110 -16.41 -10.02 10.87
CA PHE A 110 -15.12 -10.57 11.29
C PHE A 110 -15.13 -12.09 11.25
N LYS A 111 -14.25 -12.65 10.45
CA LYS A 111 -14.04 -14.09 10.34
C LYS A 111 -12.83 -14.50 11.17
N SER A 112 -13.08 -15.18 12.28
CA SER A 112 -12.03 -15.71 13.14
C SER A 112 -11.44 -17.01 12.57
N GLY A 113 -10.17 -17.27 12.85
CA GLY A 113 -9.54 -18.57 12.55
C GLY A 113 -9.03 -18.78 11.14
N TYR A 114 -9.21 -17.82 10.23
CA TYR A 114 -8.70 -17.92 8.87
C TYR A 114 -7.16 -17.86 8.83
N ARG A 115 -6.53 -18.96 8.42
CA ARG A 115 -5.07 -19.09 8.34
C ARG A 115 -4.63 -19.65 6.99
N GLU A 116 -4.32 -18.78 6.05
CA GLU A 116 -3.80 -19.11 4.73
C GLU A 116 -2.28 -19.37 4.75
N ARG A 117 -1.84 -20.50 5.33
CA ARG A 117 -0.41 -20.85 5.41
C ARG A 117 0.24 -20.97 4.03
N THR A 118 -0.46 -21.58 3.08
CA THR A 118 0.04 -21.76 1.71
C THR A 118 0.19 -20.40 1.03
N ARG A 119 -0.81 -19.53 1.14
CA ARG A 119 -0.76 -18.20 0.54
C ARG A 119 0.32 -17.33 1.17
N CYS A 120 0.52 -17.40 2.49
CA CYS A 120 1.64 -16.71 3.16
C CYS A 120 3.00 -17.13 2.61
N ARG A 121 3.22 -18.43 2.33
CA ARG A 121 4.49 -18.91 1.72
C ARG A 121 4.68 -18.38 0.30
N GLN A 122 3.63 -18.41 -0.52
CA GLN A 122 3.67 -17.84 -1.87
C GLN A 122 3.98 -16.34 -1.84
N LEU A 123 3.28 -15.58 -1.01
CA LEU A 123 3.50 -14.14 -0.86
C LEU A 123 4.91 -13.83 -0.34
N ARG A 124 5.44 -14.64 0.57
CA ARG A 124 6.81 -14.48 1.06
C ARG A 124 7.83 -14.60 -0.08
N SER A 125 7.66 -15.60 -0.95
CA SER A 125 8.55 -15.79 -2.11
C SER A 125 8.44 -14.63 -3.10
N VAL A 126 7.22 -14.16 -3.37
CA VAL A 126 6.96 -13.02 -4.24
C VAL A 126 7.58 -11.75 -3.65
N LEU A 127 7.31 -11.45 -2.37
CA LEU A 127 7.87 -10.26 -1.71
C LEU A 127 9.40 -10.22 -1.74
N LYS A 128 10.05 -11.36 -1.43
CA LYS A 128 11.52 -11.45 -1.47
C LYS A 128 12.06 -11.18 -2.87
N LYS A 129 11.49 -11.85 -3.89
CA LYS A 129 11.91 -11.68 -5.27
C LYS A 129 11.78 -10.23 -5.75
N TYR A 130 10.64 -9.60 -5.49
CA TYR A 130 10.39 -8.25 -5.97
C TYR A 130 11.11 -7.19 -5.15
N ARG A 131 11.30 -7.39 -3.84
CA ARG A 131 12.18 -6.55 -3.03
C ARG A 131 13.61 -6.52 -3.59
N ASP A 132 14.15 -7.68 -3.97
CA ASP A 132 15.54 -7.80 -4.44
C ASP A 132 15.79 -7.08 -5.79
N VAL A 133 14.72 -6.80 -6.56
CA VAL A 133 14.80 -6.08 -7.84
C VAL A 133 14.25 -4.64 -7.76
N SER A 134 13.68 -4.24 -6.64
CA SER A 134 13.16 -2.89 -6.41
C SER A 134 14.19 -2.03 -5.67
N SER A 135 14.27 -0.76 -6.03
CA SER A 135 15.19 0.19 -5.41
C SER A 135 14.61 0.87 -4.17
N ASN A 136 13.28 0.87 -4.03
CA ASN A 136 12.58 1.53 -2.94
C ASN A 136 11.19 0.95 -2.70
N LYS A 137 10.55 1.43 -1.63
CA LYS A 137 9.23 0.99 -1.17
C LYS A 137 8.12 1.26 -2.19
N GLU A 138 8.16 2.41 -2.82
CA GLU A 138 7.16 2.86 -3.79
C GLU A 138 7.19 2.00 -5.06
N GLU A 139 8.38 1.65 -5.53
CA GLU A 139 8.58 0.76 -6.66
C GLU A 139 8.07 -0.64 -6.35
N LEU A 140 8.42 -1.18 -5.18
CA LEU A 140 7.92 -2.48 -4.71
C LEU A 140 6.39 -2.52 -4.67
N GLN A 141 5.75 -1.48 -4.09
CA GLN A 141 4.29 -1.37 -4.05
C GLN A 141 3.66 -1.36 -5.45
N LYS A 142 4.24 -0.57 -6.36
CA LYS A 142 3.76 -0.47 -7.75
C LYS A 142 3.86 -1.80 -8.49
N GLU A 143 5.01 -2.48 -8.38
CA GLU A 143 5.25 -3.76 -9.02
C GLU A 143 4.27 -4.84 -8.53
N LEU A 144 4.08 -4.94 -7.22
CA LEU A 144 3.17 -5.92 -6.62
C LEU A 144 1.71 -5.65 -6.99
N LYS A 145 1.31 -4.39 -7.00
CA LYS A 145 -0.04 -3.99 -7.41
C LYS A 145 -0.30 -4.32 -8.86
N THR A 146 0.62 -3.95 -9.76
CA THR A 146 0.44 -4.11 -11.21
C THR A 146 0.49 -5.58 -11.64
N LYS A 147 1.40 -6.38 -11.06
CA LYS A 147 1.61 -7.77 -11.50
C LYS A 147 0.73 -8.79 -10.78
N PHE A 148 0.37 -8.53 -9.54
CA PHE A 148 -0.32 -9.51 -8.70
C PHE A 148 -1.63 -9.00 -8.09
N GLY A 149 -1.96 -7.73 -8.27
CA GLY A 149 -3.13 -7.14 -7.60
C GLY A 149 -2.98 -7.14 -6.07
N ILE A 150 -1.74 -6.96 -5.56
CA ILE A 150 -1.45 -6.96 -4.13
C ILE A 150 -1.06 -5.54 -3.72
N ASP A 151 -1.81 -4.97 -2.80
CA ASP A 151 -1.46 -3.69 -2.17
C ASP A 151 -0.76 -3.92 -0.82
N ILE A 152 0.31 -3.16 -0.56
CA ILE A 152 0.96 -3.11 0.75
C ILE A 152 0.51 -1.83 1.46
N VAL A 153 -0.16 -1.97 2.59
CA VAL A 153 -0.57 -0.86 3.43
C VAL A 153 0.32 -0.80 4.66
N PHE A 154 1.17 0.22 4.74
CA PHE A 154 2.08 0.43 5.86
C PHE A 154 1.39 1.20 6.99
N PHE A 155 1.80 0.91 8.23
CA PHE A 155 1.35 1.58 9.45
C PHE A 155 2.52 2.27 10.15
N GLY A 156 2.27 3.47 10.66
CA GLY A 156 3.27 4.28 11.33
C GLY A 156 3.72 5.48 10.51
N LYS A 157 4.90 5.99 10.80
CA LYS A 157 5.49 7.10 10.06
C LYS A 157 5.91 6.64 8.66
N LYS A 158 5.85 7.56 7.67
CA LYS A 158 6.20 7.26 6.27
C LYS A 158 7.59 6.63 6.13
N ASP A 159 8.56 7.16 6.89
CA ASP A 159 9.96 6.73 6.78
C ASP A 159 10.35 5.63 7.80
N ALA A 160 9.48 5.36 8.78
CA ALA A 160 9.69 4.35 9.81
C ALA A 160 8.38 3.62 10.14
N PRO A 161 7.84 2.82 9.22
CA PRO A 161 6.65 2.02 9.49
C PRO A 161 6.99 0.91 10.49
N TYR A 162 6.10 0.71 11.47
CA TYR A 162 6.23 -0.38 12.44
C TYR A 162 5.56 -1.69 12.01
N GLY A 163 4.74 -1.64 10.95
CA GLY A 163 4.01 -2.79 10.46
C GLY A 163 3.39 -2.55 9.09
N TYR A 164 2.88 -3.61 8.49
CA TYR A 164 2.15 -3.52 7.24
C TYR A 164 1.11 -4.63 7.11
N MET A 165 0.14 -4.42 6.23
CA MET A 165 -0.80 -5.44 5.78
C MET A 165 -0.69 -5.62 4.27
N LEU A 166 -0.93 -6.84 3.82
CA LEU A 166 -1.06 -7.20 2.42
C LEU A 166 -2.53 -7.36 2.09
N VAL A 167 -3.02 -6.57 1.16
CA VAL A 167 -4.37 -6.68 0.61
C VAL A 167 -4.26 -7.41 -0.72
N ASP A 168 -4.71 -8.64 -0.75
CA ASP A 168 -4.72 -9.49 -1.95
C ASP A 168 -6.09 -9.37 -2.62
N HIS A 169 -6.19 -8.53 -3.63
CA HIS A 169 -7.44 -8.24 -4.31
C HIS A 169 -7.95 -9.44 -5.12
N ALA A 170 -7.04 -10.26 -5.66
CA ALA A 170 -7.41 -11.43 -6.45
C ALA A 170 -8.10 -12.51 -5.60
N ASN A 171 -7.63 -12.72 -4.38
CA ASN A 171 -8.19 -13.71 -3.46
C ASN A 171 -9.17 -13.10 -2.44
N ARG A 172 -9.34 -11.78 -2.42
CA ARG A 172 -10.16 -11.03 -1.46
C ARG A 172 -9.83 -11.36 -0.01
N ILE A 173 -8.54 -11.35 0.32
CA ILE A 173 -8.03 -11.61 1.67
C ILE A 173 -7.08 -10.52 2.12
N VAL A 174 -7.01 -10.33 3.43
CA VAL A 174 -6.03 -9.45 4.06
C VAL A 174 -5.14 -10.24 4.99
N ILE A 175 -3.83 -10.11 4.81
CA ILE A 175 -2.84 -10.85 5.57
C ILE A 175 -1.95 -9.86 6.33
N HIS A 176 -1.78 -10.11 7.62
CA HIS A 176 -0.87 -9.33 8.45
C HIS A 176 0.58 -9.57 8.00
N GLY A 177 1.31 -8.50 7.71
CA GLY A 177 2.67 -8.57 7.12
C GLY A 177 3.65 -9.40 7.94
N ALA A 178 3.59 -9.31 9.27
CA ALA A 178 4.45 -10.09 10.16
C ALA A 178 4.32 -11.62 10.00
N ARG A 179 3.22 -12.12 9.42
CA ARG A 179 3.05 -13.54 9.09
C ARG A 179 3.80 -13.96 7.82
N VAL A 180 4.14 -12.99 6.99
CA VAL A 180 4.80 -13.21 5.69
C VAL A 180 6.27 -12.85 5.78
N LEU A 181 6.58 -11.60 6.13
CA LEU A 181 7.93 -11.08 6.22
C LEU A 181 7.98 -9.96 7.27
N SER A 182 9.07 -9.81 8.00
CA SER A 182 9.20 -8.67 8.91
C SER A 182 9.35 -7.35 8.15
N VAL A 183 8.99 -6.22 8.77
CA VAL A 183 9.09 -4.90 8.14
C VAL A 183 10.53 -4.57 7.74
N GLU A 184 11.48 -4.88 8.64
CA GLU A 184 12.89 -4.63 8.41
C GLU A 184 13.44 -5.46 7.25
N GLU A 185 12.97 -6.72 7.13
CA GLU A 185 13.36 -7.59 6.00
C GLU A 185 12.70 -7.13 4.70
N LEU A 186 11.46 -6.61 4.75
CA LEU A 186 10.75 -6.10 3.58
C LEU A 186 11.37 -4.82 3.03
N LEU A 187 11.85 -3.94 3.91
CA LEU A 187 12.41 -2.64 3.55
C LEU A 187 13.94 -2.66 3.36
N ASP A 188 14.56 -3.83 3.45
CA ASP A 188 15.97 -4.02 3.12
C ASP A 188 16.14 -4.19 1.60
N PHE A 189 16.30 -3.08 0.90
CA PHE A 189 16.47 -3.02 -0.56
C PHE A 189 17.91 -3.24 -1.01
N THR A 190 18.80 -3.71 -0.14
CA THR A 190 20.15 -4.11 -0.55
C THR A 190 20.12 -5.29 -1.50
N THR A 191 20.98 -5.25 -2.50
CA THR A 191 21.08 -6.36 -3.46
C THR A 191 21.56 -7.65 -2.79
N PRO A 192 21.30 -8.83 -3.36
CA PRO A 192 21.84 -10.09 -2.83
C PRO A 192 23.37 -10.07 -2.72
N GLU A 193 24.07 -9.45 -3.66
CA GLU A 193 25.53 -9.29 -3.68
C GLU A 193 26.01 -8.38 -2.53
N GLU A 194 25.39 -7.23 -2.34
CA GLU A 194 25.72 -6.35 -1.22
C GLU A 194 25.45 -7.00 0.15
N ARG A 195 24.39 -7.81 0.24
CA ARG A 195 24.11 -8.60 1.45
C ARG A 195 25.15 -9.67 1.69
N PHE A 196 25.60 -10.35 0.64
CA PHE A 196 26.66 -11.35 0.71
C PHE A 196 27.96 -10.69 1.18
N ASN A 197 28.42 -9.64 0.53
CA ASN A 197 29.65 -8.91 0.89
C ASN A 197 29.61 -8.42 2.35
N ARG A 198 28.46 -7.90 2.80
CA ARG A 198 28.27 -7.46 4.19
C ARG A 198 28.44 -8.61 5.21
N ILE A 199 27.94 -9.80 4.87
CA ILE A 199 28.10 -10.99 5.73
C ILE A 199 29.54 -11.50 5.71
N GLU A 200 30.20 -11.49 4.56
CA GLU A 200 31.60 -11.84 4.40
C GLU A 200 32.49 -10.90 5.25
N ASP A 201 32.35 -9.60 5.09
CA ASP A 201 33.03 -8.59 5.94
C ASP A 201 32.77 -8.81 7.44
N TYR A 202 31.54 -9.17 7.80
CA TYR A 202 31.20 -9.46 9.18
C TYR A 202 31.92 -10.70 9.71
N ILE A 203 32.03 -11.76 8.92
CA ILE A 203 32.77 -12.97 9.26
C ILE A 203 34.25 -12.66 9.44
N ASP A 204 34.85 -11.92 8.51
CA ASP A 204 36.26 -11.53 8.57
C ASP A 204 36.60 -10.71 9.80
N ARG A 205 35.73 -9.77 10.16
CA ARG A 205 35.86 -9.02 11.42
C ARG A 205 35.76 -9.94 12.65
N LEU A 206 34.86 -10.93 12.64
CA LEU A 206 34.74 -11.89 13.74
C LEU A 206 35.99 -12.73 13.91
N LEU A 207 36.58 -13.19 12.81
CA LEU A 207 37.82 -13.98 12.77
C LEU A 207 39.01 -13.15 13.24
N THR A 208 39.07 -11.89 12.82
CA THR A 208 40.13 -10.96 13.24
C THR A 208 40.07 -10.65 14.74
N LEU A 209 38.86 -10.41 15.27
CA LEU A 209 38.65 -10.09 16.69
C LEU A 209 38.80 -11.31 17.61
N ASN A 210 38.48 -12.50 17.12
CA ASN A 210 38.56 -13.72 17.88
C ASN A 210 39.05 -14.90 17.00
N PRO A 211 40.37 -15.05 16.83
CA PRO A 211 40.93 -16.10 15.97
C PRO A 211 40.62 -17.55 16.41
N LYS A 212 40.17 -17.73 17.64
CA LYS A 212 39.79 -19.04 18.21
C LYS A 212 38.27 -19.30 18.14
N ILE A 213 37.50 -18.45 17.45
CA ILE A 213 36.05 -18.61 17.35
C ILE A 213 35.71 -19.93 16.66
N THR A 214 34.78 -20.68 17.24
CA THR A 214 34.35 -21.97 16.66
C THR A 214 33.36 -21.77 15.51
N GLN A 215 33.30 -22.71 14.61
CA GLN A 215 32.33 -22.70 13.50
C GLN A 215 30.89 -22.60 13.96
N GLY A 216 30.54 -23.24 15.10
CA GLY A 216 29.22 -23.19 15.68
C GLY A 216 28.84 -21.78 16.18
N GLU A 217 29.82 -21.06 16.77
CA GLU A 217 29.62 -19.66 17.20
C GLU A 217 29.45 -18.72 16.02
N ILE A 218 30.22 -18.92 14.95
CA ILE A 218 30.07 -18.16 13.69
C ILE A 218 28.65 -18.37 13.15
N TYR A 219 28.17 -19.61 13.03
CA TYR A 219 26.81 -19.90 12.60
C TYR A 219 25.74 -19.25 13.48
N SER A 220 25.93 -19.28 14.80
CA SER A 220 25.01 -18.63 15.74
C SER A 220 24.95 -17.11 15.54
N LYS A 221 26.12 -16.48 15.33
CA LYS A 221 26.22 -15.03 15.10
C LYS A 221 25.65 -14.62 13.74
N ILE A 222 25.88 -15.39 12.69
CA ILE A 222 25.34 -15.17 11.35
C ILE A 222 23.80 -15.31 11.35
N ARG A 223 23.26 -16.28 12.09
CA ARG A 223 21.79 -16.41 12.25
C ARG A 223 21.16 -15.15 12.86
N LYS A 224 21.83 -14.47 13.78
CA LYS A 224 21.37 -13.20 14.34
C LYS A 224 21.31 -12.09 13.27
N GLN A 225 22.13 -12.18 12.23
CA GLN A 225 22.12 -11.29 11.07
C GLN A 225 21.10 -11.77 9.98
N ARG A 226 20.19 -12.71 10.34
CA ARG A 226 19.19 -13.29 9.41
C ARG A 226 19.77 -13.98 8.17
N ALA A 227 21.03 -14.39 8.24
CA ALA A 227 21.72 -15.16 7.22
C ALA A 227 21.97 -16.59 7.70
N TYR A 228 22.24 -17.49 6.75
CA TYR A 228 22.66 -18.85 7.05
C TYR A 228 23.64 -19.35 5.98
N ILE A 229 24.60 -20.14 6.39
CA ILE A 229 25.52 -20.81 5.49
C ILE A 229 24.87 -22.13 5.10
N LYS A 230 24.54 -22.27 3.82
CA LYS A 230 24.17 -23.56 3.25
C LYS A 230 25.46 -24.34 3.02
N LYS A 231 25.55 -25.59 3.50
CA LYS A 231 26.68 -26.45 3.16
C LYS A 231 26.80 -26.47 1.64
N GLY A 232 27.83 -25.80 1.13
CA GLY A 232 28.12 -25.78 -0.30
C GLY A 232 28.62 -27.13 -0.71
N ILE A 233 28.09 -27.62 -1.81
CA ILE A 233 28.81 -28.53 -2.67
C ILE A 233 29.81 -27.62 -3.40
N ILE A 234 31.08 -27.78 -3.14
CA ILE A 234 32.16 -27.24 -3.97
C ILE A 234 32.06 -27.91 -5.32
#